data_e2ad812dc70ec9ed57facf0c2cce62b0
#
_entry.id   e2ad812dc70ec9ed57facf0c2cce62b0
#
_cell.length_a   1.000
_cell.length_b   1.000
_cell.length_c   1.000
_cell.angle_alpha   90.00
_cell.angle_beta   90.00
_cell.angle_gamma   90.00
#
_symmetry.space_group_name_H-M   'P 1'
#
loop_
_entity.id
_entity.type
_entity.pdbx_description
1 polymer ?
#
loop_
_entity_poly.entity_id
_entity_poly.type
_entity_poly.pdbx_seq_one_letter_code
_entity_poly.pdbx_strand_id
1 'polypeptide(L)'
;MSVKIDKVHSLATTSADLVVIPMHAKTMQKPLTLHPTLHETCLYQYPLAYCHFKDMESQGKTALGDIIVSERLDRVTVVWLIGRGDIRRKFDLHSIVKALSKIRELDLHHTHSIAFPAIGYYDSDRIDVKLVYKSVKHFLGDGLKSIDFVLNY
;
A
#
# COMPACT_ATOMS: atom_id res chain seq x y z
N MET A 1 -11.30 -4.37 -21.03
CA MET A 1 -12.22 -4.48 -19.89
C MET A 1 -11.94 -3.33 -18.91
N SER A 2 -12.94 -2.54 -18.58
CA SER A 2 -12.74 -1.44 -17.64
C SER A 2 -12.71 -1.97 -16.22
N VAL A 3 -11.71 -1.59 -15.46
CA VAL A 3 -11.63 -1.89 -14.06
C VAL A 3 -12.61 -1.01 -13.27
N LYS A 4 -13.33 -1.59 -12.34
CA LYS A 4 -14.21 -0.83 -11.46
C LYS A 4 -13.38 -0.24 -10.33
N ILE A 5 -13.52 1.06 -10.12
CA ILE A 5 -12.80 1.78 -9.08
C ILE A 5 -13.81 2.33 -8.09
N ASP A 6 -13.77 1.83 -6.86
CA ASP A 6 -14.65 2.24 -5.78
C ASP A 6 -13.85 2.99 -4.72
N LYS A 7 -14.47 4.01 -4.14
CA LYS A 7 -13.93 4.72 -2.98
C LYS A 7 -14.42 4.04 -1.72
N VAL A 8 -13.52 3.35 -1.04
CA VAL A 8 -13.79 2.64 0.19
C VAL A 8 -13.24 3.44 1.37
N HIS A 9 -13.95 3.43 2.49
CA HIS A 9 -13.63 4.32 3.60
C HIS A 9 -12.48 3.83 4.49
N SER A 10 -12.17 2.54 4.54
CA SER A 10 -11.16 2.02 5.45
C SER A 10 -10.53 0.73 4.93
N LEU A 11 -9.23 0.55 5.19
CA LEU A 11 -8.54 -0.73 4.97
C LEU A 11 -9.16 -1.85 5.81
N ALA A 12 -9.72 -1.54 6.97
CA ALA A 12 -10.36 -2.51 7.84
C ALA A 12 -11.67 -3.09 7.27
N THR A 13 -12.31 -2.36 6.36
CA THR A 13 -13.61 -2.76 5.78
C THR A 13 -13.51 -3.28 4.35
N THR A 14 -12.31 -3.34 3.81
CA THR A 14 -12.11 -3.86 2.45
C THR A 14 -12.30 -5.37 2.40
N SER A 15 -12.92 -5.85 1.33
CA SER A 15 -13.04 -7.28 1.02
C SER A 15 -12.10 -7.70 -0.12
N ALA A 16 -11.11 -6.88 -0.45
CA ALA A 16 -10.18 -7.16 -1.53
C ALA A 16 -9.30 -8.37 -1.22
N ASP A 17 -8.91 -9.09 -2.27
CA ASP A 17 -8.03 -10.26 -2.16
C ASP A 17 -6.60 -9.87 -1.82
N LEU A 18 -6.18 -8.68 -2.24
CA LEU A 18 -4.86 -8.14 -2.01
C LEU A 18 -4.99 -6.70 -1.49
N VAL A 19 -4.26 -6.40 -0.44
CA VAL A 19 -4.26 -5.08 0.19
C VAL A 19 -2.88 -4.46 0.05
N VAL A 20 -2.80 -3.26 -0.52
CA VAL A 20 -1.57 -2.50 -0.58
C VAL A 20 -1.54 -1.53 0.60
N ILE A 21 -0.45 -1.54 1.35
CA ILE A 21 -0.25 -0.64 2.48
C ILE A 21 0.97 0.23 2.23
N PRO A 22 0.82 1.57 2.24
CA PRO A 22 1.95 2.48 2.04
C PRO A 22 2.80 2.54 3.30
N MET A 23 4.09 2.35 3.12
CA MET A 23 5.03 2.38 4.23
C MET A 23 6.22 3.28 3.90
N HIS A 24 7.03 3.54 4.89
CA HIS A 24 8.26 4.31 4.75
C HIS A 24 9.49 3.41 4.94
N ALA A 25 10.61 3.80 4.31
CA ALA A 25 11.85 3.02 4.32
C ALA A 25 12.45 2.90 5.73
N LYS A 26 12.22 3.92 6.57
CA LYS A 26 12.66 3.93 7.97
C LYS A 26 11.49 4.18 8.89
N THR A 27 11.23 3.26 9.80
CA THR A 27 10.32 3.50 10.91
C THR A 27 11.07 4.26 11.99
N MET A 28 10.53 5.40 12.40
CA MET A 28 11.08 6.14 13.52
C MET A 28 10.76 5.42 14.83
N GLN A 29 11.73 5.34 15.73
CA GLN A 29 11.59 4.67 17.02
C GLN A 29 10.52 5.29 17.94
N LYS A 30 10.24 6.58 17.74
CA LYS A 30 9.08 7.22 18.38
C LYS A 30 8.04 7.43 17.30
N PRO A 31 6.85 6.85 17.41
CA PRO A 31 5.77 7.19 16.52
C PRO A 31 5.42 8.66 16.77
N LEU A 32 5.96 9.55 15.97
CA LEU A 32 5.37 10.86 15.77
C LEU A 32 4.09 10.58 15.02
N THR A 33 3.08 10.28 15.77
CA THR A 33 1.79 9.81 15.34
C THR A 33 1.01 10.94 14.69
N LEU A 34 1.38 11.27 13.47
CA LEU A 34 0.48 12.02 12.61
C LEU A 34 -0.66 11.09 12.12
N HIS A 35 -0.43 9.79 12.08
CA HIS A 35 -1.44 8.80 11.73
C HIS A 35 -1.25 7.52 12.55
N PRO A 36 -1.62 7.53 13.85
CA PRO A 36 -1.58 6.32 14.66
C PRO A 36 -2.48 5.22 14.10
N THR A 37 -3.51 5.62 13.36
CA THR A 37 -4.52 4.73 12.79
C THR A 37 -3.96 3.70 11.82
N LEU A 38 -2.96 4.06 11.01
CA LEU A 38 -2.40 3.08 10.06
C LEU A 38 -1.63 1.97 10.78
N HIS A 39 -0.76 2.34 11.73
CA HIS A 39 -0.03 1.35 12.53
C HIS A 39 -0.98 0.48 13.36
N GLU A 40 -1.99 1.08 13.97
CA GLU A 40 -3.01 0.35 14.72
C GLU A 40 -3.78 -0.58 13.80
N THR A 41 -4.22 -0.11 12.64
CA THR A 41 -4.92 -0.94 11.65
C THR A 41 -4.06 -2.13 11.24
N CYS A 42 -2.79 -1.91 10.93
CA CYS A 42 -1.89 -2.99 10.55
C CYS A 42 -1.70 -3.99 11.68
N LEU A 43 -1.55 -3.52 12.90
CA LEU A 43 -1.35 -4.39 14.06
C LEU A 43 -2.58 -5.26 14.36
N TYR A 44 -3.78 -4.68 14.25
CA TYR A 44 -5.01 -5.40 14.58
C TYR A 44 -5.58 -6.21 13.42
N GLN A 45 -5.47 -5.73 12.20
CA GLN A 45 -6.05 -6.37 11.02
C GLN A 45 -5.10 -7.35 10.34
N TYR A 46 -3.80 -7.04 10.34
CA TYR A 46 -2.78 -7.82 9.63
C TYR A 46 -1.56 -8.06 10.53
N PRO A 47 -1.74 -8.69 11.72
CA PRO A 47 -0.66 -8.81 12.69
C PRO A 47 0.52 -9.63 12.18
N LEU A 48 0.27 -10.73 11.48
CA LEU A 48 1.35 -11.58 10.96
C LEU A 48 2.08 -10.90 9.80
N ALA A 49 1.35 -10.25 8.91
CA ALA A 49 1.94 -9.49 7.83
C ALA A 49 2.76 -8.31 8.36
N TYR A 50 2.28 -7.63 9.40
CA TYR A 50 3.01 -6.54 10.05
C TYR A 50 4.32 -7.03 10.69
N CYS A 51 4.29 -8.17 11.38
CA CYS A 51 5.50 -8.78 11.93
C CYS A 51 6.50 -9.13 10.82
N HIS A 52 6.01 -9.66 9.70
CA HIS A 52 6.85 -9.94 8.53
C HIS A 52 7.50 -8.66 7.99
N PHE A 53 6.74 -7.58 7.85
CA PHE A 53 7.28 -6.29 7.42
C PHE A 53 8.37 -5.79 8.37
N LYS A 54 8.14 -5.86 9.68
CA LYS A 54 9.10 -5.43 10.70
C LYS A 54 10.39 -6.24 10.64
N ASP A 55 10.28 -7.53 10.38
CA ASP A 55 11.45 -8.40 10.21
C ASP A 55 12.26 -8.00 8.96
N MET A 56 11.59 -7.74 7.84
CA MET A 56 12.23 -7.28 6.62
C MET A 56 12.88 -5.90 6.79
N GLU A 57 12.24 -5.01 7.52
CA GLU A 57 12.80 -3.70 7.85
C GLU A 57 14.08 -3.83 8.67
N SER A 58 14.09 -4.72 9.66
CA SER A 58 15.28 -4.98 10.48
C SER A 58 16.45 -5.53 9.67
N GLN A 59 16.16 -6.21 8.58
CA GLN A 59 17.16 -6.73 7.64
C GLN A 59 17.60 -5.72 6.58
N GLY A 60 17.09 -4.48 6.63
CA GLY A 60 17.42 -3.44 5.66
C GLY A 60 16.83 -3.62 4.27
N LYS A 61 15.73 -4.36 4.16
CA LYS A 61 15.08 -4.69 2.87
C LYS A 61 13.95 -3.75 2.49
N THR A 62 13.85 -2.58 3.10
CA THR A 62 12.79 -1.61 2.87
C THR A 62 13.30 -0.38 2.11
N ALA A 63 13.86 -0.58 0.93
CA ALA A 63 14.33 0.52 0.09
C ALA A 63 13.17 1.23 -0.61
N LEU A 64 13.34 2.53 -0.89
CA LEU A 64 12.37 3.31 -1.66
C LEU A 64 12.07 2.67 -3.01
N GLY A 65 10.79 2.55 -3.34
CA GLY A 65 10.32 1.95 -4.57
C GLY A 65 10.28 0.42 -4.54
N ASP A 66 10.63 -0.20 -3.43
CA ASP A 66 10.48 -1.63 -3.25
C ASP A 66 9.10 -1.99 -2.71
N ILE A 67 8.76 -3.25 -2.86
CA ILE A 67 7.60 -3.85 -2.23
C ILE A 67 8.03 -5.03 -1.37
N ILE A 68 7.26 -5.30 -0.32
CA ILE A 68 7.37 -6.52 0.46
C ILE A 68 6.03 -7.23 0.35
N VAL A 69 6.05 -8.51 -0.01
CA VAL A 69 4.84 -9.31 -0.16
C VAL A 69 4.69 -10.24 1.04
N SER A 70 3.63 -10.04 1.80
CA SER A 70 3.24 -10.92 2.91
C SER A 70 2.07 -11.78 2.43
N GLU A 71 2.39 -12.96 1.89
CA GLU A 71 1.44 -13.78 1.16
C GLU A 71 0.51 -14.55 2.10
N ARG A 72 -0.73 -14.11 2.17
CA ARG A 72 -1.85 -14.77 2.87
C ARG A 72 -1.58 -15.15 4.34
N LEU A 73 -0.75 -14.38 5.02
CA LEU A 73 -0.45 -14.64 6.44
C LEU A 73 -1.68 -14.39 7.34
N ASP A 74 -2.49 -13.38 6.99
CA ASP A 74 -3.71 -13.01 7.70
C ASP A 74 -4.95 -13.23 6.83
N ARG A 75 -4.99 -14.33 6.06
CA ARG A 75 -6.06 -14.69 5.11
C ARG A 75 -6.13 -13.81 3.86
N VAL A 76 -5.34 -12.78 3.78
CA VAL A 76 -5.24 -11.87 2.65
C VAL A 76 -3.76 -11.65 2.34
N THR A 77 -3.43 -11.38 1.08
CA THR A 77 -2.08 -10.99 0.72
C THR A 77 -1.92 -9.50 0.95
N VAL A 78 -0.92 -9.12 1.74
CA VAL A 78 -0.57 -7.73 1.99
C VAL A 78 0.70 -7.40 1.21
N VAL A 79 0.63 -6.34 0.41
CA VAL A 79 1.79 -5.78 -0.29
C VAL A 79 2.15 -4.46 0.37
N TRP A 80 3.33 -4.41 0.97
CA TRP A 80 3.87 -3.22 1.60
C TRP A 80 4.59 -2.41 0.52
N LEU A 81 4.12 -1.21 0.25
CA LEU A 81 4.65 -0.31 -0.77
C LEU A 81 5.52 0.75 -0.10
N ILE A 82 6.80 0.77 -0.40
CA ILE A 82 7.75 1.71 0.22
C ILE A 82 7.78 2.98 -0.63
N GLY A 83 6.94 3.96 -0.26
CA GLY A 83 6.67 5.14 -1.06
C GLY A 83 7.32 6.43 -0.57
N ARG A 84 7.95 6.43 0.60
CA ARG A 84 8.67 7.59 1.16
C ARG A 84 9.78 7.14 2.10
N GLY A 85 10.76 8.02 2.33
CA GLY A 85 11.93 7.70 3.14
C GLY A 85 11.60 7.48 4.62
N ASP A 86 10.88 8.42 5.20
CA ASP A 86 10.36 8.35 6.57
C ASP A 86 9.05 9.14 6.65
N ILE A 87 8.40 9.12 7.83
CA ILE A 87 7.10 9.74 8.02
C ILE A 87 7.09 11.26 7.80
N ARG A 88 8.25 11.91 7.88
CA ARG A 88 8.38 13.36 7.66
C ARG A 88 8.59 13.72 6.20
N ARG A 89 8.93 12.75 5.37
CA ARG A 89 9.15 12.96 3.93
C ARG A 89 7.84 12.86 3.18
N LYS A 90 7.76 13.59 2.06
CA LYS A 90 6.64 13.42 1.14
C LYS A 90 6.70 12.06 0.47
N PHE A 91 5.56 11.54 0.04
CA PHE A 91 5.54 10.42 -0.88
C PHE A 91 6.22 10.81 -2.19
N ASP A 92 7.01 9.91 -2.72
CA ASP A 92 7.72 10.11 -3.98
C ASP A 92 7.00 9.37 -5.10
N LEU A 93 6.50 10.12 -6.09
CA LEU A 93 5.77 9.54 -7.22
C LEU A 93 6.63 8.53 -7.99
N HIS A 94 7.91 8.84 -8.20
CA HIS A 94 8.83 7.93 -8.88
C HIS A 94 8.94 6.58 -8.15
N SER A 95 9.06 6.62 -6.84
CA SER A 95 9.12 5.41 -6.00
C SER A 95 7.80 4.63 -6.04
N ILE A 96 6.66 5.33 -6.03
CA ILE A 96 5.34 4.70 -6.16
C ILE A 96 5.22 4.00 -7.51
N VAL A 97 5.60 4.65 -8.60
CA VAL A 97 5.55 4.07 -9.95
C VAL A 97 6.46 2.84 -10.04
N LYS A 98 7.66 2.92 -9.48
CA LYS A 98 8.58 1.78 -9.42
C LYS A 98 7.97 0.60 -8.66
N ALA A 99 7.35 0.87 -7.51
CA ALA A 99 6.67 -0.16 -6.73
C ALA A 99 5.47 -0.76 -7.48
N LEU A 100 4.67 0.06 -8.14
CA LEU A 100 3.55 -0.40 -8.97
C LEU A 100 4.01 -1.33 -10.08
N SER A 101 5.12 -1.01 -10.73
CA SER A 101 5.73 -1.87 -11.75
C SER A 101 6.08 -3.25 -11.17
N LYS A 102 6.58 -3.30 -9.94
CA LYS A 102 6.88 -4.56 -9.25
C LYS A 102 5.61 -5.33 -8.88
N ILE A 103 4.57 -4.65 -8.44
CA ILE A 103 3.27 -5.29 -8.16
C ILE A 103 2.70 -5.91 -9.44
N ARG A 104 2.80 -5.21 -10.56
CA ARG A 104 2.36 -5.72 -11.86
C ARG A 104 3.05 -7.02 -12.26
N GLU A 105 4.31 -7.20 -11.88
CA GLU A 105 5.09 -8.40 -12.17
C GLU A 105 4.74 -9.59 -11.26
N LEU A 106 3.97 -9.38 -10.20
CA LEU A 106 3.51 -10.47 -9.36
C LEU A 106 2.53 -11.36 -10.10
N ASP A 107 2.53 -12.64 -9.74
CA ASP A 107 1.51 -13.57 -10.23
C ASP A 107 0.18 -13.28 -9.54
N LEU A 108 -0.70 -12.60 -10.25
CA LEU A 108 -2.01 -12.19 -9.75
C LEU A 108 -3.15 -13.06 -10.27
N HIS A 109 -2.89 -14.30 -10.72
CA HIS A 109 -3.91 -15.18 -11.30
C HIS A 109 -5.13 -15.41 -10.41
N HIS A 110 -4.92 -15.43 -9.09
CA HIS A 110 -5.98 -15.63 -8.12
C HIS A 110 -6.47 -14.33 -7.49
N THR A 111 -5.95 -13.18 -7.95
CA THR A 111 -6.33 -11.88 -7.44
C THR A 111 -7.37 -11.25 -8.37
N HIS A 112 -8.56 -10.99 -7.84
CA HIS A 112 -9.63 -10.33 -8.57
C HIS A 112 -9.76 -8.86 -8.21
N SER A 113 -9.39 -8.50 -6.99
CA SER A 113 -9.52 -7.14 -6.48
C SER A 113 -8.31 -6.73 -5.66
N ILE A 114 -7.96 -5.46 -5.76
CA ILE A 114 -6.89 -4.84 -4.97
C ILE A 114 -7.44 -3.65 -4.22
N ALA A 115 -7.14 -3.56 -2.92
CA ALA A 115 -7.34 -2.36 -2.15
C ALA A 115 -6.05 -1.54 -2.19
N PHE A 116 -6.12 -0.32 -2.70
CA PHE A 116 -4.99 0.58 -2.83
C PHE A 116 -5.27 1.87 -2.06
N PRO A 117 -4.34 2.33 -1.20
CA PRO A 117 -4.54 3.58 -0.47
C PRO A 117 -4.55 4.77 -1.44
N ALA A 118 -5.47 5.70 -1.22
CA ALA A 118 -5.57 6.92 -2.01
C ALA A 118 -4.48 7.92 -1.60
N ILE A 119 -3.23 7.56 -1.85
CA ILE A 119 -2.07 8.37 -1.51
C ILE A 119 -2.18 9.73 -2.19
N GLY A 120 -2.07 10.79 -1.40
CA GLY A 120 -2.28 12.16 -1.85
C GLY A 120 -3.65 12.73 -1.51
N TYR A 121 -4.58 11.92 -1.01
CA TYR A 121 -5.88 12.38 -0.52
C TYR A 121 -5.72 13.34 0.67
N TYR A 122 -4.77 13.07 1.55
CA TYR A 122 -4.42 13.96 2.65
C TYR A 122 -3.33 14.93 2.23
N ASP A 123 -3.44 16.20 2.63
CA ASP A 123 -2.43 17.23 2.33
C ASP A 123 -1.04 16.86 2.88
N SER A 124 -1.00 16.13 3.99
CA SER A 124 0.25 15.67 4.60
C SER A 124 1.05 14.71 3.71
N ASP A 125 0.43 14.08 2.74
CA ASP A 125 1.12 13.18 1.79
C ASP A 125 1.97 13.98 0.80
N ARG A 126 1.62 15.23 0.54
CA ARG A 126 2.35 16.17 -0.35
C ARG A 126 2.54 15.65 -1.77
N ILE A 127 1.58 14.92 -2.27
CA ILE A 127 1.57 14.38 -3.64
C ILE A 127 0.16 14.52 -4.22
N ASP A 128 0.08 14.71 -5.52
CA ASP A 128 -1.21 14.82 -6.19
C ASP A 128 -1.87 13.45 -6.30
N VAL A 129 -2.99 13.27 -5.64
CA VAL A 129 -3.76 12.02 -5.65
C VAL A 129 -4.21 11.62 -7.07
N LYS A 130 -4.44 12.58 -7.94
CA LYS A 130 -4.83 12.31 -9.34
C LYS A 130 -3.70 11.62 -10.12
N LEU A 131 -2.45 11.99 -9.86
CA LEU A 131 -1.30 11.35 -10.48
C LEU A 131 -1.13 9.92 -9.96
N VAL A 132 -1.33 9.71 -8.68
CA VAL A 132 -1.30 8.36 -8.07
C VAL A 132 -2.41 7.50 -8.68
N TYR A 133 -3.62 8.04 -8.75
CA TYR A 133 -4.77 7.35 -9.35
C TYR A 133 -4.51 6.92 -10.79
N LYS A 134 -4.01 7.83 -11.63
CA LYS A 134 -3.67 7.52 -13.03
C LYS A 134 -2.59 6.44 -13.13
N SER A 135 -1.58 6.51 -12.27
CA SER A 135 -0.50 5.52 -12.25
C SER A 135 -1.02 4.15 -11.86
N VAL A 136 -1.85 4.06 -10.84
CA VAL A 136 -2.47 2.81 -10.40
C VAL A 136 -3.31 2.20 -11.52
N LYS A 137 -4.14 3.00 -12.16
CA LYS A 137 -4.97 2.56 -13.27
C LYS A 137 -4.13 2.06 -14.44
N HIS A 138 -3.04 2.75 -14.76
CA HIS A 138 -2.14 2.37 -15.84
C HIS A 138 -1.44 1.03 -15.57
N PHE A 139 -0.89 0.85 -14.37
CA PHE A 139 -0.10 -0.33 -14.05
C PHE A 139 -0.94 -1.54 -13.63
N LEU A 140 -2.05 -1.34 -12.94
CA LEU A 140 -2.83 -2.40 -12.33
C LEU A 140 -4.23 -2.57 -12.93
N GLY A 141 -4.60 -1.76 -13.90
CA GLY A 141 -5.95 -1.78 -14.49
C GLY A 141 -6.28 -3.02 -15.30
N ASP A 142 -5.27 -3.71 -15.82
CA ASP A 142 -5.48 -4.87 -16.67
C ASP A 142 -5.55 -6.16 -15.84
N GLY A 143 -6.53 -7.00 -16.13
CA GLY A 143 -6.67 -8.31 -15.50
C GLY A 143 -7.35 -8.32 -14.14
N LEU A 144 -7.67 -7.17 -13.57
CA LEU A 144 -8.38 -7.06 -12.30
C LEU A 144 -9.86 -6.74 -12.53
N LYS A 145 -10.73 -7.27 -11.67
CA LYS A 145 -12.16 -6.93 -11.69
C LYS A 145 -12.43 -5.59 -11.02
N SER A 146 -11.70 -5.28 -9.96
CA SER A 146 -11.89 -4.02 -9.23
C SER A 146 -10.62 -3.55 -8.55
N ILE A 147 -10.52 -2.23 -8.40
CA ILE A 147 -9.54 -1.58 -7.54
C ILE A 147 -10.33 -0.71 -6.57
N ASP A 148 -10.16 -0.98 -5.28
CA ASP A 148 -10.76 -0.18 -4.23
C ASP A 148 -9.77 0.91 -3.80
N PHE A 149 -10.10 2.18 -4.01
CA PHE A 149 -9.32 3.28 -3.48
C PHE A 149 -9.74 3.57 -2.05
N VAL A 150 -8.85 3.27 -1.12
CA VAL A 150 -9.10 3.43 0.31
C VAL A 150 -8.72 4.83 0.75
N LEU A 151 -9.71 5.60 1.20
CA LEU A 151 -9.50 6.99 1.60
C LEU A 151 -8.91 7.12 3.01
N ASN A 152 -9.19 6.15 3.87
CA ASN A 152 -8.76 6.20 5.26
C ASN A 152 -7.75 5.09 5.53
N TYR A 153 -6.50 5.46 5.52
CA TYR A 153 -5.39 4.55 5.72
C TYR A 153 -4.37 5.09 6.73
#